data_083434f2d71c4eb51ec1e9cba007f2ef
#
_entry.id   083434f2d71c4eb51ec1e9cba007f2ef
#
_cell.length_a   1.000
_cell.length_b   1.000
_cell.length_c   1.000
_cell.angle_alpha   90.00
_cell.angle_beta   90.00
_cell.angle_gamma   90.00
#
_symmetry.space_group_name_H-M   'P 1'
#
loop_
_entity.id
_entity.type
_entity.pdbx_description
1 polymer ?
#
loop_
_entity_poly.entity_id
_entity_poly.type
_entity_poly.pdbx_seq_one_letter_code
_entity_poly.pdbx_strand_id
1 'polypeptide(L)'
;MPLYLGTWEIIASKREQCMTYFASMTPEDDLKESVGVNVLGRWSDVGTGKGVMICEADNYSDVASWLYNWVPMATCTVKPVVDDNAAREIILKQKPSYTVDYSHVGDEPQEGETLFLINYKFNKENRLDGNNLFANLTQEQDAGDAGNCRPLGRWHDLGNGSGLAIAAAKSEVDLYRWAFNWASMCQCTVVPVLTDKLAREVISSKPDFQQKLLLLKANMAMEQLKASQTVELLNSGSSVEQSVSA
;
A
#
# COMPACT_ATOMS: atom_id res chain seq x y z
N MET A 1 -3.74 17.31 -0.94
CA MET A 1 -4.56 16.33 -0.18
C MET A 1 -3.69 15.66 0.88
N PRO A 2 -4.24 15.25 2.03
CA PRO A 2 -3.52 14.43 2.99
C PRO A 2 -3.06 13.10 2.40
N LEU A 3 -1.84 12.66 2.80
CA LEU A 3 -1.26 11.38 2.40
C LEU A 3 -1.52 10.32 3.46
N TYR A 4 -1.85 9.12 3.01
CA TYR A 4 -2.09 7.96 3.85
C TYR A 4 -1.22 6.78 3.40
N LEU A 5 -0.64 6.10 4.38
CA LEU A 5 0.00 4.80 4.21
C LEU A 5 -0.99 3.73 4.65
N GLY A 6 -1.42 2.92 3.72
CA GLY A 6 -2.14 1.68 3.98
C GLY A 6 -1.21 0.49 3.94
N THR A 7 -1.47 -0.50 4.79
CA THR A 7 -0.82 -1.82 4.70
C THR A 7 -1.87 -2.90 4.75
N TRP A 8 -1.58 -4.03 4.15
CA TRP A 8 -2.45 -5.21 4.25
C TRP A 8 -1.67 -6.48 4.48
N GLU A 9 -2.36 -7.44 5.09
CA GLU A 9 -1.95 -8.83 5.18
C GLU A 9 -3.15 -9.72 4.85
N ILE A 10 -3.06 -10.48 3.78
CA ILE A 10 -4.15 -11.35 3.32
C ILE A 10 -4.27 -12.54 4.29
N ILE A 11 -5.50 -12.81 4.74
CA ILE A 11 -5.80 -13.96 5.59
C ILE A 11 -5.36 -15.24 4.86
N ALA A 12 -4.55 -16.07 5.52
CA ALA A 12 -3.91 -17.23 4.88
C ALA A 12 -4.89 -18.16 4.14
N SER A 13 -6.05 -18.43 4.75
CA SER A 13 -7.10 -19.25 4.14
C SER A 13 -7.85 -18.58 2.98
N LYS A 14 -7.68 -17.26 2.80
CA LYS A 14 -8.31 -16.47 1.74
C LYS A 14 -7.30 -16.01 0.67
N ARG A 15 -6.03 -16.35 0.82
CA ARG A 15 -4.94 -15.81 -0.03
C ARG A 15 -5.20 -16.06 -1.51
N GLU A 16 -5.53 -17.27 -1.89
CA GLU A 16 -5.78 -17.61 -3.28
C GLU A 16 -6.99 -16.86 -3.84
N GLN A 17 -8.09 -16.84 -3.10
CA GLN A 17 -9.31 -16.13 -3.48
C GLN A 17 -9.05 -14.63 -3.66
N CYS A 18 -8.39 -14.00 -2.68
CA CYS A 18 -8.07 -12.57 -2.70
C CYS A 18 -7.17 -12.21 -3.87
N MET A 19 -6.09 -12.98 -4.10
CA MET A 19 -5.16 -12.75 -5.20
C MET A 19 -5.81 -12.96 -6.57
N THR A 20 -6.66 -13.99 -6.71
CA THR A 20 -7.40 -14.22 -7.95
C THR A 20 -8.36 -13.06 -8.24
N TYR A 21 -9.09 -12.58 -7.23
CA TYR A 21 -9.97 -11.42 -7.33
C TYR A 21 -9.19 -10.18 -7.75
N PHE A 22 -8.15 -9.82 -7.02
CA PHE A 22 -7.29 -8.67 -7.31
C PHE A 22 -6.74 -8.72 -8.74
N ALA A 23 -6.19 -9.86 -9.19
CA ALA A 23 -5.61 -9.99 -10.52
C ALA A 23 -6.67 -9.93 -11.64
N SER A 24 -7.94 -10.17 -11.33
CA SER A 24 -9.04 -10.10 -12.28
C SER A 24 -9.71 -8.73 -12.40
N MET A 25 -9.42 -7.81 -11.46
CA MET A 25 -10.03 -6.48 -11.46
C MET A 25 -9.52 -5.67 -12.66
N THR A 26 -10.44 -4.99 -13.32
CA THR A 26 -10.12 -3.99 -14.34
C THR A 26 -9.80 -2.63 -13.69
N PRO A 27 -9.19 -1.69 -14.43
CA PRO A 27 -9.00 -0.32 -13.93
C PRO A 27 -10.32 0.34 -13.51
N GLU A 28 -11.42 0.05 -14.21
CA GLU A 28 -12.75 0.57 -13.85
C GLU A 28 -13.27 -0.02 -12.53
N ASP A 29 -12.95 -1.29 -12.25
CA ASP A 29 -13.31 -1.91 -10.98
C ASP A 29 -12.50 -1.29 -9.83
N ASP A 30 -11.20 -1.07 -10.02
CA ASP A 30 -10.35 -0.37 -9.05
C ASP A 30 -10.91 1.04 -8.73
N LEU A 31 -11.30 1.81 -9.74
CA LEU A 31 -11.86 3.14 -9.57
C LEU A 31 -13.21 3.13 -8.83
N LYS A 32 -14.05 2.13 -9.08
CA LYS A 32 -15.32 1.98 -8.36
C LYS A 32 -15.14 1.65 -6.89
N GLU A 33 -14.09 0.90 -6.55
CA GLU A 33 -13.80 0.55 -5.16
C GLU A 33 -13.12 1.69 -4.40
N SER A 34 -12.30 2.50 -5.06
CA SER A 34 -11.48 3.56 -4.46
C SER A 34 -12.08 4.97 -4.60
N VAL A 35 -13.40 5.11 -4.55
CA VAL A 35 -14.07 6.41 -4.69
C VAL A 35 -13.56 7.40 -3.64
N GLY A 36 -13.14 8.59 -4.09
CA GLY A 36 -12.57 9.63 -3.22
C GLY A 36 -11.12 9.40 -2.82
N VAL A 37 -10.48 8.34 -3.33
CA VAL A 37 -9.08 8.00 -3.03
C VAL A 37 -8.24 8.02 -4.32
N ASN A 38 -7.19 8.82 -4.34
CA ASN A 38 -6.17 8.83 -5.40
C ASN A 38 -5.00 7.94 -5.00
N VAL A 39 -4.86 6.78 -5.62
CA VAL A 39 -3.79 5.82 -5.34
C VAL A 39 -2.52 6.25 -6.08
N LEU A 40 -1.48 6.64 -5.33
CA LEU A 40 -0.18 7.01 -5.89
C LEU A 40 0.68 5.79 -6.23
N GLY A 41 0.54 4.73 -5.46
CA GLY A 41 1.21 3.46 -5.71
C GLY A 41 0.79 2.36 -4.73
N ARG A 42 0.82 1.13 -5.21
CA ARG A 42 0.62 -0.10 -4.43
C ARG A 42 1.74 -1.08 -4.76
N TRP A 43 2.30 -1.69 -3.73
CA TRP A 43 3.39 -2.64 -3.87
C TRP A 43 3.11 -3.88 -3.04
N SER A 44 3.22 -5.03 -3.71
CA SER A 44 2.82 -6.33 -3.17
C SER A 44 4.01 -7.27 -3.02
N ASP A 45 4.14 -7.88 -1.85
CA ASP A 45 4.86 -9.14 -1.67
C ASP A 45 3.87 -10.28 -1.87
N VAL A 46 3.77 -10.78 -3.10
CA VAL A 46 2.81 -11.85 -3.45
C VAL A 46 3.16 -13.18 -2.78
N GLY A 47 4.42 -13.37 -2.37
CA GLY A 47 4.87 -14.59 -1.67
C GLY A 47 4.30 -14.69 -0.27
N THR A 48 4.25 -13.60 0.47
CA THR A 48 3.69 -13.56 1.84
C THR A 48 2.23 -13.13 1.88
N GLY A 49 1.72 -12.52 0.83
CA GLY A 49 0.38 -11.94 0.78
C GLY A 49 0.27 -10.62 1.54
N LYS A 50 1.37 -9.88 1.62
CA LYS A 50 1.44 -8.57 2.27
C LYS A 50 1.69 -7.48 1.23
N GLY A 51 1.40 -6.26 1.62
CA GLY A 51 1.75 -5.12 0.78
C GLY A 51 1.49 -3.79 1.46
N VAL A 52 1.85 -2.75 0.73
CA VAL A 52 1.69 -1.37 1.15
C VAL A 52 1.11 -0.54 0.01
N MET A 53 0.42 0.53 0.35
CA MET A 53 -0.02 1.53 -0.60
C MET A 53 0.22 2.93 -0.04
N ILE A 54 0.42 3.87 -0.95
CA ILE A 54 0.35 5.30 -0.66
C ILE A 54 -0.81 5.87 -1.47
N CYS A 55 -1.64 6.63 -0.79
CA CYS A 55 -2.77 7.30 -1.43
C CYS A 55 -3.00 8.69 -0.85
N GLU A 56 -3.71 9.49 -1.61
CA GLU A 56 -4.24 10.79 -1.21
C GLU A 56 -5.75 10.70 -1.08
N ALA A 57 -6.32 11.35 -0.08
CA ALA A 57 -7.76 11.55 0.05
C ALA A 57 -8.04 12.80 0.89
N ASP A 58 -9.12 13.50 0.59
CA ASP A 58 -9.54 14.66 1.41
C ASP A 58 -10.06 14.22 2.78
N ASN A 59 -10.68 13.05 2.84
CA ASN A 59 -11.28 12.51 4.05
C ASN A 59 -10.74 11.11 4.36
N TYR A 60 -10.43 10.88 5.63
CA TYR A 60 -10.07 9.54 6.11
C TYR A 60 -11.18 8.49 5.89
N SER A 61 -12.46 8.92 5.95
CA SER A 61 -13.61 8.04 5.73
C SER A 61 -13.59 7.36 4.36
N ASP A 62 -13.09 8.04 3.31
CA ASP A 62 -13.02 7.48 1.96
C ASP A 62 -11.99 6.35 1.91
N VAL A 63 -10.82 6.55 2.54
CA VAL A 63 -9.79 5.51 2.67
C VAL A 63 -10.30 4.34 3.50
N ALA A 64 -10.99 4.62 4.61
CA ALA A 64 -11.55 3.57 5.47
C ALA A 64 -12.64 2.75 4.75
N SER A 65 -13.52 3.41 3.98
CA SER A 65 -14.54 2.74 3.17
C SER A 65 -13.92 1.83 2.12
N TRP A 66 -12.90 2.31 1.41
CA TRP A 66 -12.19 1.50 0.44
C TRP A 66 -11.55 0.26 1.08
N LEU A 67 -10.82 0.44 2.18
CA LEU A 67 -10.19 -0.68 2.90
C LEU A 67 -11.22 -1.67 3.47
N TYR A 68 -12.40 -1.18 3.87
CA TYR A 68 -13.45 -2.03 4.40
C TYR A 68 -13.94 -3.09 3.39
N ASN A 69 -13.89 -2.81 2.09
CA ASN A 69 -14.22 -3.77 1.04
C ASN A 69 -13.33 -5.02 1.09
N TRP A 70 -12.11 -4.89 1.61
CA TRP A 70 -11.12 -5.96 1.69
C TRP A 70 -11.10 -6.72 3.02
N VAL A 71 -11.78 -6.21 4.06
CA VAL A 71 -11.82 -6.83 5.41
C VAL A 71 -12.20 -8.31 5.41
N PRO A 72 -13.09 -8.83 4.54
CA PRO A 72 -13.40 -10.26 4.50
C PRO A 72 -12.22 -11.14 4.06
N MET A 73 -11.19 -10.55 3.42
CA MET A 73 -10.06 -11.27 2.82
C MET A 73 -8.70 -10.87 3.40
N ALA A 74 -8.59 -9.68 3.99
CA ALA A 74 -7.33 -9.15 4.49
C ALA A 74 -7.50 -8.33 5.77
N THR A 75 -6.46 -8.30 6.60
CA THR A 75 -6.32 -7.33 7.66
C THR A 75 -5.65 -6.08 7.09
N CYS A 76 -6.33 -4.95 7.17
CA CYS A 76 -5.83 -3.68 6.64
C CYS A 76 -5.55 -2.71 7.79
N THR A 77 -4.48 -1.91 7.66
CA THR A 77 -4.22 -0.77 8.53
C THR A 77 -3.99 0.47 7.69
N VAL A 78 -4.27 1.64 8.25
CA VAL A 78 -4.00 2.91 7.59
C VAL A 78 -3.57 3.95 8.62
N LYS A 79 -2.64 4.80 8.23
CA LYS A 79 -2.18 5.93 9.04
C LYS A 79 -1.80 7.10 8.16
N PRO A 80 -1.94 8.35 8.65
CA PRO A 80 -1.42 9.52 7.95
C PRO A 80 0.11 9.49 7.91
N VAL A 81 0.67 9.96 6.81
CA VAL A 81 2.11 10.12 6.61
C VAL A 81 2.40 11.44 5.91
N VAL A 82 3.64 11.85 5.90
CA VAL A 82 4.14 12.97 5.11
C VAL A 82 5.25 12.50 4.17
N ASP A 83 5.39 13.16 3.03
CA ASP A 83 6.51 12.95 2.12
C ASP A 83 7.81 13.60 2.64
N ASP A 84 8.92 13.41 1.92
CA ASP A 84 10.20 14.02 2.27
C ASP A 84 10.13 15.54 2.36
N ASN A 85 9.41 16.19 1.44
CA ASN A 85 9.37 17.64 1.37
C ASN A 85 8.68 18.21 2.61
N ALA A 86 7.51 17.69 2.94
CA ALA A 86 6.75 18.07 4.12
C ALA A 86 7.49 17.67 5.43
N ALA A 87 8.11 16.49 5.46
CA ALA A 87 8.88 16.06 6.62
C ALA A 87 10.06 16.99 6.91
N ARG A 88 10.83 17.37 5.89
CA ARG A 88 11.94 18.32 6.02
C ARG A 88 11.46 19.69 6.49
N GLU A 89 10.37 20.20 5.91
CA GLU A 89 9.79 21.50 6.31
C GLU A 89 9.35 21.48 7.78
N ILE A 90 8.68 20.42 8.23
CA ILE A 90 8.26 20.27 9.63
C ILE A 90 9.47 20.24 10.58
N ILE A 91 10.50 19.46 10.24
CA ILE A 91 11.69 19.29 11.10
C ILE A 91 12.52 20.59 11.15
N LEU A 92 12.78 21.21 10.01
CA LEU A 92 13.60 22.40 9.90
C LEU A 92 12.86 23.69 10.30
N LYS A 93 11.51 23.66 10.33
CA LYS A 93 10.64 24.84 10.50
C LYS A 93 10.87 25.91 9.46
N GLN A 94 11.35 25.53 8.30
CA GLN A 94 11.61 26.37 7.13
C GLN A 94 11.58 25.50 5.87
N LYS A 95 11.51 26.15 4.69
CA LYS A 95 11.58 25.42 3.43
C LYS A 95 12.90 24.67 3.29
N PRO A 96 12.88 23.41 2.82
CA PRO A 96 14.10 22.64 2.59
C PRO A 96 14.95 23.26 1.47
N SER A 97 16.25 22.93 1.47
CA SER A 97 17.22 23.43 0.47
C SER A 97 16.97 22.89 -0.93
N TYR A 98 16.29 21.75 -1.04
CA TYR A 98 15.86 21.15 -2.30
C TYR A 98 14.52 20.39 -2.09
N THR A 99 13.83 20.09 -3.19
CA THR A 99 12.60 19.32 -3.19
C THR A 99 12.80 18.00 -3.92
N VAL A 100 12.21 16.94 -3.39
CA VAL A 100 12.16 15.61 -4.03
C VAL A 100 11.01 15.60 -5.03
N ASP A 101 11.26 15.06 -6.22
CA ASP A 101 10.25 14.83 -7.24
C ASP A 101 9.56 13.48 -6.99
N TYR A 102 8.24 13.50 -6.86
CA TYR A 102 7.39 12.33 -6.64
C TYR A 102 6.65 11.86 -7.90
N SER A 103 6.99 12.41 -9.06
CA SER A 103 6.36 11.99 -10.34
C SER A 103 6.60 10.52 -10.70
N HIS A 104 7.61 9.91 -10.08
CA HIS A 104 8.06 8.54 -10.34
C HIS A 104 7.54 7.48 -9.37
N VAL A 105 6.65 7.86 -8.45
CA VAL A 105 6.19 6.97 -7.35
C VAL A 105 5.60 5.65 -7.86
N GLY A 106 4.80 5.69 -8.90
CA GLY A 106 4.14 4.51 -9.48
C GLY A 106 4.92 3.82 -10.61
N ASP A 107 6.15 4.25 -10.89
CA ASP A 107 6.92 3.73 -12.02
C ASP A 107 7.24 2.24 -11.88
N GLU A 108 7.21 1.56 -13.01
CA GLU A 108 7.72 0.19 -13.13
C GLU A 108 9.26 0.18 -13.00
N PRO A 109 9.85 -0.95 -12.54
CA PRO A 109 11.29 -1.12 -12.54
C PRO A 109 11.84 -1.05 -13.97
N GLN A 110 13.00 -0.43 -14.13
CA GLN A 110 13.71 -0.42 -15.41
C GLN A 110 14.37 -1.79 -15.67
N GLU A 111 14.91 -1.98 -16.86
CA GLU A 111 15.56 -3.24 -17.23
C GLU A 111 16.68 -3.62 -16.24
N GLY A 112 16.56 -4.80 -15.67
CA GLY A 112 17.48 -5.34 -14.67
C GLY A 112 17.32 -4.79 -13.26
N GLU A 113 16.33 -3.90 -13.01
CA GLU A 113 16.00 -3.44 -11.65
C GLU A 113 14.97 -4.36 -10.99
N THR A 114 15.05 -4.44 -9.67
CA THR A 114 14.03 -4.99 -8.78
C THR A 114 13.53 -3.88 -7.86
N LEU A 115 12.23 -3.87 -7.56
CA LEU A 115 11.66 -2.94 -6.58
C LEU A 115 11.76 -3.52 -5.17
N PHE A 116 12.04 -2.64 -4.23
CA PHE A 116 12.15 -2.97 -2.81
C PHE A 116 11.36 -1.98 -1.96
N LEU A 117 10.69 -2.54 -0.97
CA LEU A 117 10.12 -1.82 0.16
C LEU A 117 11.15 -1.82 1.28
N ILE A 118 11.54 -0.65 1.73
CA ILE A 118 12.41 -0.44 2.89
C ILE A 118 11.55 0.16 4.00
N ASN A 119 11.25 -0.60 5.04
CA ASN A 119 10.65 -0.06 6.25
C ASN A 119 11.77 0.33 7.21
N TYR A 120 11.65 1.50 7.83
CA TYR A 120 12.60 1.92 8.86
C TYR A 120 11.90 2.35 10.15
N LYS A 121 12.61 2.21 11.26
CA LYS A 121 12.20 2.68 12.58
C LYS A 121 13.42 3.22 13.31
N PHE A 122 13.40 4.51 13.67
CA PHE A 122 14.46 5.10 14.48
C PHE A 122 14.50 4.49 15.87
N ASN A 123 15.70 4.25 16.38
CA ASN A 123 15.94 3.98 17.79
C ASN A 123 15.47 5.18 18.60
N LYS A 124 14.87 4.95 19.77
CA LYS A 124 14.25 6.02 20.58
C LYS A 124 15.24 7.13 20.93
N GLU A 125 16.44 6.75 21.30
CA GLU A 125 17.56 7.62 21.69
C GLU A 125 18.08 8.46 20.52
N ASN A 126 18.07 7.94 19.29
CA ASN A 126 18.66 8.58 18.12
C ASN A 126 17.64 9.28 17.21
N ARG A 127 16.37 9.23 17.58
CA ARG A 127 15.27 9.69 16.72
C ARG A 127 15.39 11.17 16.32
N LEU A 128 15.72 12.04 17.27
CA LEU A 128 15.85 13.46 16.99
C LEU A 128 17.05 13.73 16.10
N ASP A 129 18.19 13.12 16.40
CA ASP A 129 19.42 13.27 15.62
C ASP A 129 19.27 12.69 14.23
N GLY A 130 18.63 11.53 14.08
CA GLY A 130 18.33 10.94 12.78
C GLY A 130 17.40 11.81 11.92
N ASN A 131 16.34 12.34 12.52
CA ASN A 131 15.45 13.28 11.82
C ASN A 131 16.19 14.56 11.41
N ASN A 132 17.02 15.14 12.28
CA ASN A 132 17.79 16.32 11.99
C ASN A 132 18.85 16.06 10.88
N LEU A 133 19.53 14.91 10.94
CA LEU A 133 20.46 14.52 9.88
C LEU A 133 19.74 14.42 8.53
N PHE A 134 18.66 13.66 8.48
CA PHE A 134 17.83 13.50 7.28
C PHE A 134 17.40 14.85 6.69
N ALA A 135 16.86 15.72 7.54
CA ALA A 135 16.29 17.00 7.07
C ALA A 135 17.35 17.97 6.53
N ASN A 136 18.60 17.86 6.98
CA ASN A 136 19.72 18.71 6.57
C ASN A 136 20.56 18.13 5.42
N LEU A 137 20.29 16.93 4.92
CA LEU A 137 20.99 16.41 3.75
C LEU A 137 20.78 17.33 2.55
N THR A 138 21.87 17.65 1.84
CA THR A 138 21.77 18.28 0.51
C THR A 138 21.34 17.26 -0.53
N GLN A 139 20.96 17.71 -1.71
CA GLN A 139 20.58 16.80 -2.80
C GLN A 139 21.73 15.84 -3.16
N GLU A 140 22.97 16.34 -3.21
CA GLU A 140 24.16 15.52 -3.50
C GLU A 140 24.44 14.49 -2.41
N GLN A 141 24.25 14.88 -1.14
CA GLN A 141 24.42 13.98 0.00
C GLN A 141 23.35 12.89 0.01
N ASP A 142 22.09 13.24 -0.24
CA ASP A 142 20.99 12.30 -0.31
C ASP A 142 21.15 11.30 -1.47
N ALA A 143 21.56 11.80 -2.64
CA ALA A 143 21.89 10.97 -3.79
C ALA A 143 23.12 10.06 -3.52
N GLY A 144 24.15 10.59 -2.88
CA GLY A 144 25.34 9.82 -2.48
C GLY A 144 25.03 8.74 -1.44
N ASP A 145 24.11 9.02 -0.51
CA ASP A 145 23.62 8.05 0.48
C ASP A 145 22.86 6.90 -0.18
N ALA A 146 21.97 7.20 -1.13
CA ALA A 146 21.24 6.20 -1.90
C ALA A 146 22.15 5.39 -2.84
N GLY A 147 23.27 5.95 -3.28
CA GLY A 147 24.26 5.30 -4.14
C GLY A 147 23.68 4.87 -5.49
N ASN A 148 23.72 3.57 -5.80
CA ASN A 148 23.16 3.01 -7.04
C ASN A 148 21.65 2.71 -6.96
N CYS A 149 21.02 3.00 -5.84
CA CYS A 149 19.56 2.85 -5.71
C CYS A 149 18.86 4.06 -6.35
N ARG A 150 17.71 3.81 -6.96
CA ARG A 150 16.80 4.84 -7.46
C ARG A 150 15.59 4.93 -6.52
N PRO A 151 15.57 5.89 -5.58
CA PRO A 151 14.41 6.12 -4.74
C PRO A 151 13.21 6.55 -5.60
N LEU A 152 12.05 5.91 -5.39
CA LEU A 152 10.79 6.28 -6.02
C LEU A 152 9.92 7.13 -5.09
N GLY A 153 10.12 6.98 -3.79
CA GLY A 153 9.46 7.80 -2.78
C GLY A 153 9.80 7.35 -1.37
N ARG A 154 9.70 8.30 -0.44
CA ARG A 154 9.84 8.08 1.01
C ARG A 154 8.71 8.76 1.74
N TRP A 155 8.15 8.11 2.74
CA TRP A 155 7.04 8.61 3.54
C TRP A 155 7.29 8.36 5.01
N HIS A 156 6.98 9.36 5.81
CA HIS A 156 7.38 9.47 7.21
C HIS A 156 6.17 9.57 8.12
N ASP A 157 6.18 8.77 9.16
CA ASP A 157 5.38 8.91 10.38
C ASP A 157 6.26 9.55 11.45
N LEU A 158 6.38 10.88 11.39
CA LEU A 158 7.27 11.63 12.27
C LEU A 158 6.91 11.45 13.75
N GLY A 159 5.61 11.33 14.05
CA GLY A 159 5.12 11.08 15.40
C GLY A 159 5.66 9.79 16.01
N ASN A 160 5.81 8.75 15.23
CA ASN A 160 6.29 7.44 15.67
C ASN A 160 7.81 7.22 15.38
N GLY A 161 8.44 8.09 14.60
CA GLY A 161 9.84 7.97 14.16
C GLY A 161 10.03 6.76 13.26
N SER A 162 9.11 6.53 12.36
CA SER A 162 9.14 5.42 11.40
C SER A 162 8.73 5.91 10.02
N GLY A 163 8.95 5.09 9.02
CA GLY A 163 8.51 5.36 7.68
C GLY A 163 8.85 4.22 6.75
N LEU A 164 8.66 4.49 5.47
CA LEU A 164 9.06 3.56 4.43
C LEU A 164 9.64 4.32 3.22
N ALA A 165 10.42 3.59 2.44
CA ALA A 165 10.84 4.00 1.11
C ALA A 165 10.52 2.90 0.11
N ILE A 166 10.19 3.31 -1.11
CA ILE A 166 10.18 2.43 -2.28
C ILE A 166 11.39 2.83 -3.13
N ALA A 167 12.20 1.84 -3.48
CA ALA A 167 13.36 2.06 -4.31
C ALA A 167 13.55 0.93 -5.33
N ALA A 168 14.12 1.27 -6.47
CA ALA A 168 14.58 0.32 -7.47
C ALA A 168 16.09 0.17 -7.41
N ALA A 169 16.59 -1.04 -7.60
CA ALA A 169 18.03 -1.29 -7.70
C ALA A 169 18.31 -2.52 -8.58
N LYS A 170 19.49 -2.54 -9.23
CA LYS A 170 19.97 -3.70 -10.00
C LYS A 170 20.59 -4.76 -9.11
N SER A 171 20.96 -4.40 -7.89
CA SER A 171 21.56 -5.30 -6.91
C SER A 171 20.97 -5.05 -5.54
N GLU A 172 20.56 -6.12 -4.86
CA GLU A 172 20.13 -6.08 -3.46
C GLU A 172 21.27 -5.60 -2.53
N VAL A 173 22.53 -5.78 -2.92
CA VAL A 173 23.68 -5.28 -2.16
C VAL A 173 23.67 -3.77 -2.04
N ASP A 174 23.24 -3.06 -3.08
CA ASP A 174 23.15 -1.59 -3.05
C ASP A 174 22.07 -1.12 -2.05
N LEU A 175 20.95 -1.84 -1.97
CA LEU A 175 19.90 -1.57 -0.97
C LEU A 175 20.40 -1.79 0.45
N TYR A 176 21.14 -2.88 0.69
CA TYR A 176 21.71 -3.14 2.02
C TYR A 176 22.79 -2.13 2.40
N ARG A 177 23.57 -1.62 1.43
CA ARG A 177 24.51 -0.52 1.69
C ARG A 177 23.77 0.74 2.13
N TRP A 178 22.74 1.12 1.39
CA TRP A 178 21.90 2.26 1.76
C TRP A 178 21.28 2.09 3.16
N ALA A 179 20.64 0.96 3.42
CA ALA A 179 20.07 0.67 4.74
C ALA A 179 21.15 0.65 5.84
N PHE A 180 22.35 0.15 5.56
CA PHE A 180 23.47 0.09 6.50
C PHE A 180 24.02 1.48 6.87
N ASN A 181 23.98 2.47 5.97
CA ASN A 181 24.38 3.84 6.28
C ASN A 181 23.59 4.42 7.46
N TRP A 182 22.36 3.94 7.66
CA TRP A 182 21.45 4.36 8.74
C TRP A 182 21.42 3.43 9.95
N ALA A 183 22.16 2.32 9.93
CA ALA A 183 22.07 1.27 10.94
C ALA A 183 22.39 1.72 12.37
N SER A 184 23.20 2.76 12.55
CA SER A 184 23.46 3.36 13.87
C SER A 184 22.25 4.12 14.45
N MET A 185 21.32 4.55 13.61
CA MET A 185 20.20 5.42 14.01
C MET A 185 18.85 4.71 13.93
N CYS A 186 18.67 3.80 12.97
CA CYS A 186 17.41 3.11 12.78
C CYS A 186 17.59 1.64 12.40
N GLN A 187 16.53 0.87 12.63
CA GLN A 187 16.40 -0.48 12.11
C GLN A 187 15.69 -0.41 10.77
N CYS A 188 16.26 -1.07 9.76
CA CYS A 188 15.67 -1.19 8.43
C CYS A 188 15.32 -2.64 8.12
N THR A 189 14.17 -2.86 7.47
CA THR A 189 13.84 -4.14 6.83
C THR A 189 13.67 -3.89 5.35
N VAL A 190 14.27 -4.74 4.53
CA VAL A 190 14.24 -4.65 3.06
C VAL A 190 13.50 -5.86 2.52
N VAL A 191 12.47 -5.63 1.72
CA VAL A 191 11.61 -6.68 1.16
C VAL A 191 11.43 -6.42 -0.34
N PRO A 192 11.68 -7.39 -1.23
CA PRO A 192 11.35 -7.25 -2.65
C PRO A 192 9.85 -7.17 -2.82
N VAL A 193 9.39 -6.28 -3.70
CA VAL A 193 7.97 -6.06 -3.97
C VAL A 193 7.71 -5.92 -5.46
N LEU A 194 6.45 -6.10 -5.85
CA LEU A 194 5.97 -5.92 -7.21
C LEU A 194 4.98 -4.75 -7.27
N THR A 195 4.98 -4.00 -8.37
CA THR A 195 3.89 -3.09 -8.69
C THR A 195 2.58 -3.85 -8.90
N ASP A 196 1.47 -3.15 -8.92
CA ASP A 196 0.16 -3.76 -9.25
C ASP A 196 0.18 -4.53 -10.55
N LYS A 197 0.79 -3.95 -11.59
CA LYS A 197 0.89 -4.58 -12.91
C LYS A 197 1.66 -5.89 -12.84
N LEU A 198 2.87 -5.86 -12.31
CA LEU A 198 3.70 -7.06 -12.19
C LEU A 198 3.08 -8.12 -11.27
N ALA A 199 2.44 -7.70 -10.18
CA ALA A 199 1.74 -8.62 -9.29
C ALA A 199 0.57 -9.33 -10.01
N ARG A 200 -0.24 -8.59 -10.79
CA ARG A 200 -1.31 -9.16 -11.61
C ARG A 200 -0.76 -10.11 -12.66
N GLU A 201 0.32 -9.76 -13.34
CA GLU A 201 1.00 -10.63 -14.32
C GLU A 201 1.47 -11.93 -13.69
N VAL A 202 2.16 -11.87 -12.55
CA VAL A 202 2.63 -13.07 -11.82
C VAL A 202 1.47 -13.95 -11.38
N ILE A 203 0.41 -13.38 -10.83
CA ILE A 203 -0.75 -14.15 -10.37
C ILE A 203 -1.49 -14.78 -11.55
N SER A 204 -1.75 -14.03 -12.61
CA SER A 204 -2.50 -14.50 -13.77
C SER A 204 -1.72 -15.47 -14.66
N SER A 205 -0.39 -15.52 -14.56
CA SER A 205 0.44 -16.46 -15.30
C SER A 205 0.34 -17.91 -14.79
N LYS A 206 -0.28 -18.14 -13.63
CA LYS A 206 -0.45 -19.50 -13.09
C LYS A 206 -1.34 -20.34 -14.01
N PRO A 207 -0.98 -21.60 -14.31
CA PRO A 207 -1.72 -22.46 -15.26
C PRO A 207 -3.20 -22.65 -14.89
N ASP A 208 -3.52 -22.63 -13.62
CA ASP A 208 -4.87 -22.86 -13.09
C ASP A 208 -5.67 -21.56 -12.83
N PHE A 209 -5.10 -20.41 -13.15
CA PHE A 209 -5.71 -19.09 -12.88
C PHE A 209 -7.11 -18.96 -13.48
N GLN A 210 -7.31 -19.34 -14.73
CA GLN A 210 -8.60 -19.21 -15.41
C GLN A 210 -9.67 -20.12 -14.75
N GLN A 211 -9.29 -21.32 -14.32
CA GLN A 211 -10.20 -22.22 -13.60
C GLN A 211 -10.61 -21.63 -12.25
N LYS A 212 -9.65 -21.05 -11.50
CA LYS A 212 -9.90 -20.41 -10.22
C LYS A 212 -10.77 -19.17 -10.36
N LEU A 213 -10.55 -18.39 -11.40
CA LEU A 213 -11.36 -17.21 -11.71
C LEU A 213 -12.82 -17.60 -12.03
N LEU A 214 -13.05 -18.65 -12.81
CA LEU A 214 -14.40 -19.14 -13.08
C LEU A 214 -15.10 -19.60 -11.80
N LEU A 215 -14.40 -20.33 -10.95
CA LEU A 215 -14.94 -20.78 -9.67
C LEU A 215 -15.26 -19.60 -8.73
N LEU A 216 -14.37 -18.63 -8.67
CA LEU A 216 -14.58 -17.40 -7.89
C LEU A 216 -15.85 -16.68 -8.35
N LYS A 217 -15.99 -16.43 -9.65
CA LYS A 217 -17.17 -15.76 -10.23
C LYS A 217 -18.46 -16.52 -9.94
N ALA A 218 -18.44 -17.84 -10.06
CA ALA A 218 -19.60 -18.69 -9.73
C ALA A 218 -19.98 -18.57 -8.24
N ASN A 219 -19.01 -18.60 -7.34
CA ASN A 219 -19.25 -18.45 -5.90
C ASN A 219 -19.83 -17.06 -5.57
N MET A 220 -19.27 -16.00 -6.13
CA MET A 220 -19.79 -14.62 -5.93
C MET A 220 -21.24 -14.49 -6.43
N ALA A 221 -21.56 -15.03 -7.59
CA ALA A 221 -22.93 -15.03 -8.12
C ALA A 221 -23.91 -15.79 -7.22
N MET A 222 -23.50 -16.93 -6.65
CA MET A 222 -24.31 -17.67 -5.70
C MET A 222 -24.52 -16.91 -4.38
N GLU A 223 -23.50 -16.23 -3.87
CA GLU A 223 -23.62 -15.42 -2.66
C GLU A 223 -24.57 -14.22 -2.88
N GLN A 224 -24.49 -13.56 -4.01
CA GLN A 224 -25.42 -12.48 -4.39
C GLN A 224 -26.87 -12.97 -4.48
N LEU A 225 -27.09 -14.14 -5.08
CA LEU A 225 -28.42 -14.73 -5.19
C LEU A 225 -29.02 -15.05 -3.80
N LYS A 226 -28.20 -15.64 -2.90
CA LYS A 226 -28.62 -15.91 -1.52
C LYS A 226 -28.96 -14.63 -0.76
N ALA A 227 -28.14 -13.60 -0.90
CA ALA A 227 -28.38 -12.30 -0.27
C ALA A 227 -29.70 -11.66 -0.75
N SER A 228 -29.97 -11.71 -2.06
CA SER A 228 -31.23 -11.20 -2.66
C SER A 228 -32.44 -11.98 -2.13
N GLN A 229 -32.38 -13.29 -2.06
CA GLN A 229 -33.46 -14.14 -1.52
C GLN A 229 -33.71 -13.84 -0.03
N THR A 230 -32.66 -13.59 0.75
CA THR A 230 -32.79 -13.24 2.17
C THR A 230 -33.52 -11.90 2.34
N VAL A 231 -33.18 -10.89 1.52
CA VAL A 231 -33.85 -9.59 1.53
C VAL A 231 -35.33 -9.70 1.15
N GLU A 232 -35.67 -10.50 0.14
CA GLU A 232 -37.05 -10.76 -0.25
C GLU A 232 -37.86 -11.40 0.87
N LEU A 233 -37.28 -12.39 1.57
CA LEU A 233 -37.93 -13.04 2.71
C LEU A 233 -38.17 -12.08 3.88
N LEU A 234 -37.21 -11.22 4.19
CA LEU A 234 -37.35 -10.19 5.24
C LEU A 234 -38.45 -9.19 4.89
N ASN A 235 -38.51 -8.75 3.64
CA ASN A 235 -39.52 -7.80 3.16
C ASN A 235 -40.94 -8.43 3.13
N SER A 236 -41.05 -9.70 2.80
CA SER A 236 -42.35 -10.41 2.81
C SER A 236 -42.87 -10.70 4.22
N GLY A 237 -41.97 -10.93 5.19
CA GLY A 237 -42.34 -11.16 6.60
C GLY A 237 -42.87 -9.91 7.30
N SER A 238 -42.37 -8.72 6.95
CA SER A 238 -42.83 -7.45 7.55
C SER A 238 -44.20 -7.01 7.08
N SER A 239 -44.72 -7.53 5.96
CA SER A 239 -46.06 -7.20 5.46
C SER A 239 -47.18 -7.97 6.17
N VAL A 240 -46.86 -9.04 6.92
CA VAL A 240 -47.90 -9.84 7.64
C VAL A 240 -48.21 -9.26 9.02
N GLU A 241 -47.31 -8.54 9.67
CA GLU A 241 -47.57 -7.97 11.00
C GLU A 241 -48.44 -6.71 10.97
N GLN A 242 -48.62 -6.03 9.82
CA GLN A 242 -49.49 -4.85 9.71
C GLN A 242 -50.97 -5.18 9.46
N SER A 243 -51.32 -6.40 9.20
CA SER A 243 -52.71 -6.83 8.92
C SER A 243 -53.46 -7.40 10.13
N VAL A 244 -52.86 -7.47 11.32
CA VAL A 244 -53.48 -8.08 12.54
C VAL A 244 -53.90 -7.03 13.57
N SER A 245 -53.74 -5.72 13.30
CA SER A 245 -54.18 -4.64 14.19
C SER A 245 -55.19 -3.69 13.50
N ALA A 246 -56.31 -4.25 13.01
CA ALA A 246 -57.48 -3.48 12.58
C ALA A 246 -58.75 -4.11 13.20
#